data_10b5480f25f595521c19d81feb6331f6
#
_entry.id   10b5480f25f595521c19d81feb6331f6
#
_cell.length_a   1.000
_cell.length_b   1.000
_cell.length_c   1.000
_cell.angle_alpha   90.00
_cell.angle_beta   90.00
_cell.angle_gamma   90.00
#
_symmetry.space_group_name_H-M   'P 1'
#
loop_
_entity.id
_entity.type
_entity.pdbx_description
1 polymer ?
#
loop_
_entity_poly.entity_id
_entity_poly.type
_entity_poly.pdbx_seq_one_letter_code
_entity_poly.pdbx_strand_id
1 'polypeptide(L)'
;QAGIVFEEVRVRFDSFDAQSEFKRTIGAVSPTAKVPVLVDGDLVVWDTLAIAEYVAETWPDRQLWPADAKARARARSVCAEMHSGFTALRSHCPMNIEALLPDTGALIWRDQPGVRADVQRLVEMWGALLQEHGGPMLFGQFTVADAYFAPVCMRLHTYALPVPPH
;
A
#
# COMPACT_ATOMS: atom_id res chain seq x y z
N GLN A 1 -7.87 -12.08 -0.16
CA GLN A 1 -7.19 -13.20 0.54
C GLN A 1 -7.82 -13.53 1.90
N ALA A 2 -8.36 -12.55 2.63
CA ALA A 2 -9.04 -12.79 3.91
C ALA A 2 -10.38 -13.56 3.78
N GLY A 3 -10.92 -13.71 2.58
CA GLY A 3 -12.19 -14.38 2.33
C GLY A 3 -13.40 -13.67 2.94
N ILE A 4 -13.29 -12.36 3.18
CA ILE A 4 -14.41 -11.53 3.64
C ILE A 4 -15.23 -11.14 2.42
N VAL A 5 -16.54 -11.38 2.49
CA VAL A 5 -17.48 -11.01 1.41
C VAL A 5 -17.79 -9.52 1.55
N PHE A 6 -17.67 -8.80 0.44
CA PHE A 6 -18.00 -7.37 0.36
C PHE A 6 -18.53 -7.05 -1.04
N GLU A 7 -19.24 -5.94 -1.16
CA GLU A 7 -19.64 -5.36 -2.43
C GLU A 7 -18.64 -4.30 -2.84
N GLU A 8 -18.08 -4.41 -4.05
CA GLU A 8 -17.17 -3.40 -4.60
C GLU A 8 -17.96 -2.38 -5.43
N VAL A 9 -17.97 -1.12 -4.95
CA VAL A 9 -18.54 0.00 -5.69
C VAL A 9 -17.43 0.79 -6.35
N ARG A 10 -17.34 0.72 -7.68
CA ARG A 10 -16.32 1.43 -8.46
C ARG A 10 -16.80 2.79 -8.88
N VAL A 11 -16.04 3.81 -8.53
CA VAL A 11 -16.28 5.19 -8.96
C VAL A 11 -15.19 5.56 -9.98
N ARG A 12 -15.62 5.96 -11.18
CA ARG A 12 -14.69 6.37 -12.25
C ARG A 12 -13.95 7.63 -11.84
N PHE A 13 -12.64 7.59 -11.93
CA PHE A 13 -11.81 8.77 -11.77
C PHE A 13 -11.82 9.61 -13.05
N ASP A 14 -12.19 10.86 -12.96
CA ASP A 14 -12.18 11.82 -14.05
C ASP A 14 -11.08 12.89 -13.88
N SER A 15 -10.98 13.51 -12.71
CA SER A 15 -9.92 14.47 -12.42
C SER A 15 -9.71 14.69 -10.91
N PHE A 16 -8.64 15.40 -10.55
CA PHE A 16 -8.40 15.89 -9.19
C PHE A 16 -9.13 17.20 -8.85
N ASP A 17 -9.84 17.79 -9.81
CA ASP A 17 -10.60 19.01 -9.60
C ASP A 17 -11.65 18.81 -8.48
N ALA A 18 -11.78 19.81 -7.60
CA ALA A 18 -12.73 19.77 -6.49
C ALA A 18 -14.20 19.65 -6.96
N GLN A 19 -14.50 20.06 -8.18
CA GLN A 19 -15.83 19.99 -8.80
C GLN A 19 -16.01 18.76 -9.69
N SER A 20 -15.03 17.88 -9.77
CA SER A 20 -15.13 16.65 -10.57
C SER A 20 -16.27 15.74 -10.10
N GLU A 21 -16.80 14.93 -10.99
CA GLU A 21 -17.84 13.95 -10.65
C GLU A 21 -17.33 12.95 -9.60
N PHE A 22 -16.09 12.51 -9.75
CA PHE A 22 -15.41 11.68 -8.76
C PHE A 22 -15.44 12.32 -7.37
N LYS A 23 -15.00 13.59 -7.24
CA LYS A 23 -14.96 14.29 -5.96
C LYS A 23 -16.33 14.50 -5.34
N ARG A 24 -17.34 14.80 -6.13
CA ARG A 24 -18.73 14.93 -5.66
C ARG A 24 -19.27 13.59 -5.17
N THR A 25 -19.07 12.53 -5.95
CA THR A 25 -19.56 11.18 -5.61
C THR A 25 -18.91 10.67 -4.32
N ILE A 26 -17.59 10.74 -4.21
CA ILE A 26 -16.87 10.27 -3.02
C ILE A 26 -17.14 11.20 -1.83
N GLY A 27 -17.24 12.51 -2.05
CA GLY A 27 -17.53 13.48 -1.01
C GLY A 27 -18.92 13.33 -0.37
N ALA A 28 -19.88 12.72 -1.08
CA ALA A 28 -21.18 12.38 -0.51
C ALA A 28 -21.08 11.21 0.50
N VAL A 29 -20.04 10.39 0.41
CA VAL A 29 -19.84 9.22 1.28
C VAL A 29 -18.76 9.47 2.33
N SER A 30 -17.70 10.20 1.98
CA SER A 30 -16.55 10.44 2.86
C SER A 30 -16.15 11.90 2.92
N PRO A 31 -15.90 12.46 4.12
CA PRO A 31 -15.54 13.87 4.28
C PRO A 31 -14.20 14.25 3.64
N THR A 32 -13.35 13.28 3.35
CA THR A 32 -12.05 13.52 2.71
C THR A 32 -12.14 13.53 1.18
N ALA A 33 -13.23 13.07 0.60
CA ALA A 33 -13.38 12.86 -0.85
C ALA A 33 -12.19 12.09 -1.46
N LYS A 34 -11.70 11.07 -0.73
CA LYS A 34 -10.60 10.16 -1.13
C LYS A 34 -11.07 8.72 -1.04
N VAL A 35 -10.44 7.85 -1.79
CA VAL A 35 -10.62 6.39 -1.76
C VAL A 35 -9.37 5.71 -1.19
N PRO A 36 -9.51 4.51 -0.60
CA PRO A 36 -10.76 3.75 -0.41
C PRO A 36 -11.63 4.29 0.73
N VAL A 37 -12.89 3.89 0.71
CA VAL A 37 -13.86 4.12 1.77
C VAL A 37 -14.57 2.80 2.04
N LEU A 38 -14.67 2.40 3.29
CA LEU A 38 -15.47 1.27 3.74
C LEU A 38 -16.80 1.78 4.32
N VAL A 39 -17.89 1.16 3.93
CA VAL A 39 -19.22 1.40 4.49
C VAL A 39 -19.71 0.10 5.11
N ASP A 40 -20.08 0.14 6.38
CA ASP A 40 -20.65 -1.00 7.10
C ASP A 40 -21.88 -0.51 7.90
N GLY A 41 -23.07 -0.77 7.34
CA GLY A 41 -24.30 -0.17 7.83
C GLY A 41 -24.22 1.36 7.81
N ASP A 42 -24.36 1.97 8.98
CA ASP A 42 -24.29 3.44 9.15
C ASP A 42 -22.85 3.95 9.37
N LEU A 43 -21.90 3.04 9.55
CA LEU A 43 -20.50 3.40 9.79
C LEU A 43 -19.80 3.62 8.45
N VAL A 44 -19.08 4.75 8.37
CA VAL A 44 -18.16 5.06 7.26
C VAL A 44 -16.75 5.16 7.80
N VAL A 45 -15.85 4.34 7.26
CA VAL A 45 -14.43 4.32 7.64
C VAL A 45 -13.59 4.73 6.43
N TRP A 46 -12.71 5.67 6.61
CA TRP A 46 -11.77 6.13 5.57
C TRP A 46 -10.35 6.14 6.14
N ASP A 47 -9.39 6.21 5.25
CA ASP A 47 -7.99 5.86 5.38
C ASP A 47 -7.76 4.34 5.44
N THR A 48 -6.77 3.91 4.65
CA THR A 48 -6.47 2.48 4.46
C THR A 48 -6.07 1.80 5.75
N LEU A 49 -5.35 2.51 6.66
CA LEU A 49 -4.91 1.92 7.92
C LEU A 49 -6.09 1.76 8.89
N ALA A 50 -6.95 2.76 8.97
CA ALA A 50 -8.16 2.68 9.80
C ALA A 50 -9.10 1.57 9.31
N ILE A 51 -9.27 1.42 7.98
CA ILE A 51 -10.03 0.32 7.39
C ILE A 51 -9.41 -1.03 7.76
N ALA A 52 -8.08 -1.17 7.65
CA ALA A 52 -7.39 -2.42 7.99
C ALA A 52 -7.55 -2.80 9.47
N GLU A 53 -7.48 -1.83 10.37
CA GLU A 53 -7.71 -2.05 11.80
C GLU A 53 -9.16 -2.45 12.07
N TYR A 54 -10.13 -1.70 11.54
CA TYR A 54 -11.55 -2.00 11.69
C TYR A 54 -11.88 -3.43 11.22
N VAL A 55 -11.38 -3.80 10.03
CA VAL A 55 -11.59 -5.13 9.47
C VAL A 55 -10.92 -6.22 10.32
N ALA A 56 -9.74 -5.96 10.85
CA ALA A 56 -9.03 -6.90 11.73
C ALA A 56 -9.75 -7.10 13.07
N GLU A 57 -10.34 -6.06 13.65
CA GLU A 57 -11.13 -6.14 14.88
C GLU A 57 -12.48 -6.83 14.67
N THR A 58 -13.14 -6.56 13.53
CA THR A 58 -14.44 -7.14 13.20
C THR A 58 -14.35 -8.64 12.85
N TRP A 59 -13.27 -9.07 12.22
CA TRP A 59 -13.02 -10.48 11.84
C TRP A 59 -11.69 -10.99 12.40
N PRO A 60 -11.54 -11.16 13.72
CA PRO A 60 -10.30 -11.56 14.35
C PRO A 60 -9.79 -12.93 13.88
N ASP A 61 -10.69 -13.83 13.52
CA ASP A 61 -10.35 -15.17 13.00
C ASP A 61 -9.60 -15.14 11.67
N ARG A 62 -9.64 -14.02 10.95
CA ARG A 62 -8.94 -13.85 9.68
C ARG A 62 -7.46 -13.54 9.82
N GLN A 63 -7.00 -13.25 11.04
CA GLN A 63 -5.58 -13.04 11.36
C GLN A 63 -4.88 -12.08 10.41
N LEU A 64 -5.50 -10.91 10.16
CA LEU A 64 -5.00 -9.91 9.21
C LEU A 64 -3.68 -9.29 9.63
N TRP A 65 -3.38 -9.31 10.92
CA TRP A 65 -2.11 -8.91 11.51
C TRP A 65 -1.39 -10.10 12.15
N PRO A 66 -0.05 -10.02 12.36
CA PRO A 66 0.68 -11.02 13.12
C PRO A 66 0.08 -11.26 14.52
N ALA A 67 0.01 -12.53 14.93
CA ALA A 67 -0.52 -12.92 16.24
C ALA A 67 0.34 -12.42 17.39
N ASP A 68 1.69 -12.47 17.23
CA ASP A 68 2.62 -11.92 18.21
C ASP A 68 2.49 -10.40 18.34
N ALA A 69 2.44 -9.90 19.57
CA ALA A 69 2.18 -8.48 19.82
C ALA A 69 3.32 -7.57 19.33
N LYS A 70 4.59 -8.02 19.41
CA LYS A 70 5.74 -7.24 18.95
C LYS A 70 5.82 -7.21 17.43
N ALA A 71 5.63 -8.36 16.79
CA ALA A 71 5.54 -8.47 15.33
C ALA A 71 4.38 -7.63 14.79
N ARG A 72 3.22 -7.66 15.44
CA ARG A 72 2.05 -6.84 15.09
C ARG A 72 2.31 -5.34 15.21
N ALA A 73 2.97 -4.91 16.28
CA ALA A 73 3.36 -3.50 16.44
C ALA A 73 4.32 -3.07 15.33
N ARG A 74 5.30 -3.91 14.99
CA ARG A 74 6.24 -3.66 13.90
C ARG A 74 5.55 -3.64 12.53
N ALA A 75 4.59 -4.55 12.27
CA ALA A 75 3.80 -4.56 11.05
C ALA A 75 3.03 -3.24 10.86
N ARG A 76 2.42 -2.72 11.92
CA ARG A 76 1.76 -1.40 11.91
C ARG A 76 2.75 -0.27 11.63
N SER A 77 3.95 -0.33 12.21
CA SER A 77 4.98 0.68 11.98
C SER A 77 5.42 0.73 10.51
N VAL A 78 5.67 -0.41 9.89
CA VAL A 78 6.08 -0.44 8.48
C VAL A 78 4.94 -0.05 7.53
N CYS A 79 3.70 -0.37 7.87
CA CYS A 79 2.53 0.13 7.13
C CYS A 79 2.40 1.66 7.22
N ALA A 80 2.58 2.23 8.41
CA ALA A 80 2.54 3.68 8.62
C ALA A 80 3.70 4.38 7.89
N GLU A 81 4.91 3.80 7.90
CA GLU A 81 6.06 4.29 7.14
C GLU A 81 5.77 4.27 5.63
N MET A 82 5.17 3.18 5.10
CA MET A 82 4.74 3.11 3.71
C MET A 82 3.69 4.17 3.39
N HIS A 83 2.71 4.35 4.26
CA HIS A 83 1.61 5.28 4.06
C HIS A 83 2.07 6.74 3.94
N SER A 84 2.99 7.16 4.79
CA SER A 84 3.49 8.54 4.87
C SER A 84 4.80 8.80 4.11
N GLY A 85 5.56 7.74 3.81
CA GLY A 85 6.91 7.84 3.26
C GLY A 85 7.03 7.55 1.77
N PHE A 86 8.29 7.31 1.35
CA PHE A 86 8.66 6.94 -0.03
C PHE A 86 8.14 7.95 -1.06
N THR A 87 8.22 9.22 -0.71
CA THR A 87 7.64 10.31 -1.51
C THR A 87 8.35 10.51 -2.83
N ALA A 88 9.67 10.30 -2.89
CA ALA A 88 10.42 10.39 -4.13
C ALA A 88 10.03 9.26 -5.10
N LEU A 89 9.97 8.02 -4.61
CA LEU A 89 9.50 6.87 -5.40
C LEU A 89 8.07 7.10 -5.92
N ARG A 90 7.17 7.56 -5.07
CA ARG A 90 5.76 7.80 -5.44
C ARG A 90 5.58 8.93 -6.46
N SER A 91 6.40 9.98 -6.38
CA SER A 91 6.34 11.14 -7.27
C SER A 91 6.96 10.87 -8.64
N HIS A 92 8.09 10.16 -8.67
CA HIS A 92 8.82 9.90 -9.93
C HIS A 92 8.38 8.60 -10.63
N CYS A 93 7.80 7.66 -9.87
CA CYS A 93 7.31 6.39 -10.37
C CYS A 93 5.79 6.27 -10.09
N PRO A 94 4.92 7.04 -10.77
CA PRO A 94 3.48 6.93 -10.60
C PRO A 94 3.00 5.50 -10.87
N MET A 95 1.95 5.08 -10.16
CA MET A 95 1.46 3.72 -10.26
C MET A 95 0.80 3.47 -11.61
N ASN A 96 1.30 2.47 -12.33
CA ASN A 96 0.73 1.97 -13.56
C ASN A 96 0.91 0.45 -13.59
N ILE A 97 -0.19 -0.29 -13.53
CA ILE A 97 -0.18 -1.77 -13.42
C ILE A 97 -0.11 -2.47 -14.79
N GLU A 98 -0.29 -1.74 -15.88
CA GLU A 98 -0.33 -2.29 -17.23
C GLU A 98 0.95 -2.02 -18.03
N ALA A 99 1.73 -1.02 -17.64
CA ALA A 99 2.91 -0.62 -18.38
C ALA A 99 4.20 -1.29 -17.86
N LEU A 100 5.13 -1.51 -18.78
CA LEU A 100 6.53 -1.80 -18.49
C LEU A 100 7.38 -0.67 -19.08
N LEU A 101 8.10 0.05 -18.22
CA LEU A 101 8.80 1.29 -18.53
C LEU A 101 10.29 1.25 -18.10
N PRO A 102 11.06 0.21 -18.51
CA PRO A 102 12.43 0.02 -18.04
C PRO A 102 13.36 1.19 -18.41
N ASP A 103 13.22 1.75 -19.61
CA ASP A 103 14.05 2.87 -20.06
C ASP A 103 13.79 4.14 -19.23
N THR A 104 12.52 4.41 -18.94
CA THR A 104 12.13 5.51 -18.04
C THR A 104 12.67 5.26 -16.63
N GLY A 105 12.57 4.02 -16.15
CA GLY A 105 13.11 3.63 -14.85
C GLY A 105 14.62 3.81 -14.75
N ALA A 106 15.37 3.47 -15.81
CA ALA A 106 16.82 3.69 -15.85
C ALA A 106 17.19 5.18 -15.75
N LEU A 107 16.45 6.07 -16.43
CA LEU A 107 16.64 7.52 -16.32
C LEU A 107 16.31 8.03 -14.92
N ILE A 108 15.18 7.60 -14.35
CA ILE A 108 14.79 7.95 -12.98
C ILE A 108 15.86 7.49 -11.99
N TRP A 109 16.31 6.25 -12.10
CA TRP A 109 17.36 5.71 -11.23
C TRP A 109 18.66 6.49 -11.29
N ARG A 110 19.07 6.92 -12.49
CA ARG A 110 20.25 7.75 -12.70
C ARG A 110 20.11 9.13 -12.07
N ASP A 111 18.98 9.81 -12.33
CA ASP A 111 18.82 11.25 -12.09
C ASP A 111 18.18 11.60 -10.74
N GLN A 112 17.51 10.62 -10.07
CA GLN A 112 16.75 10.86 -8.84
C GLN A 112 17.36 10.17 -7.62
N PRO A 113 18.27 10.83 -6.89
CA PRO A 113 18.90 10.23 -5.70
C PRO A 113 17.88 9.89 -4.61
N GLY A 114 16.77 10.63 -4.49
CA GLY A 114 15.70 10.34 -3.55
C GLY A 114 15.00 9.00 -3.82
N VAL A 115 14.84 8.63 -5.11
CA VAL A 115 14.29 7.32 -5.47
C VAL A 115 15.23 6.19 -5.05
N ARG A 116 16.54 6.38 -5.25
CA ARG A 116 17.54 5.40 -4.78
C ARG A 116 17.50 5.22 -3.27
N ALA A 117 17.38 6.33 -2.52
CA ALA A 117 17.27 6.29 -1.06
C ALA A 117 15.99 5.58 -0.59
N ASP A 118 14.86 5.86 -1.22
CA ASP A 118 13.59 5.18 -0.93
C ASP A 118 13.69 3.67 -1.19
N VAL A 119 14.25 3.27 -2.33
CA VAL A 119 14.44 1.85 -2.68
C VAL A 119 15.43 1.17 -1.73
N GLN A 120 16.52 1.83 -1.37
CA GLN A 120 17.49 1.30 -0.40
C GLN A 120 16.81 1.04 0.95
N ARG A 121 16.00 1.97 1.43
CA ARG A 121 15.24 1.82 2.68
C ARG A 121 14.25 0.65 2.63
N LEU A 122 13.57 0.46 1.49
CA LEU A 122 12.68 -0.68 1.26
C LEU A 122 13.44 -2.01 1.33
N VAL A 123 14.56 -2.12 0.63
CA VAL A 123 15.40 -3.32 0.60
C VAL A 123 15.91 -3.66 2.00
N GLU A 124 16.39 -2.70 2.76
CA GLU A 124 16.85 -2.90 4.15
C GLU A 124 15.72 -3.38 5.05
N MET A 125 14.56 -2.74 4.97
CA MET A 125 13.39 -3.08 5.78
C MET A 125 12.86 -4.48 5.44
N TRP A 126 12.64 -4.77 4.17
CA TRP A 126 12.12 -6.07 3.74
C TRP A 126 13.14 -7.18 3.99
N GLY A 127 14.42 -6.95 3.69
CA GLY A 127 15.47 -7.93 3.95
C GLY A 127 15.56 -8.32 5.42
N ALA A 128 15.49 -7.34 6.34
CA ALA A 128 15.48 -7.62 7.77
C ALA A 128 14.25 -8.44 8.21
N LEU A 129 13.05 -8.08 7.71
CA LEU A 129 11.81 -8.78 8.05
C LEU A 129 11.78 -10.20 7.48
N LEU A 130 12.18 -10.38 6.23
CA LEU A 130 12.25 -11.71 5.59
C LEU A 130 13.27 -12.62 6.29
N GLN A 131 14.41 -12.06 6.71
CA GLN A 131 15.41 -12.82 7.49
C GLN A 131 14.89 -13.22 8.87
N GLU A 132 14.21 -12.31 9.57
CA GLU A 132 13.66 -12.53 10.92
C GLU A 132 12.53 -13.56 10.92
N HIS A 133 11.66 -13.51 9.91
CA HIS A 133 10.42 -14.30 9.86
C HIS A 133 10.46 -15.49 8.88
N GLY A 134 11.56 -15.71 8.15
CA GLY A 134 11.76 -16.85 7.28
C GLY A 134 11.08 -16.80 5.92
N GLY A 135 10.61 -15.60 5.49
CA GLY A 135 9.98 -15.39 4.17
C GLY A 135 8.90 -16.42 3.78
N PRO A 136 8.37 -16.39 2.57
CA PRO A 136 8.50 -15.33 1.56
C PRO A 136 7.66 -14.06 1.86
N MET A 137 6.85 -14.06 2.92
CA MET A 137 6.04 -12.93 3.38
C MET A 137 6.75 -12.19 4.50
N LEU A 138 6.50 -10.87 4.63
CA LEU A 138 7.23 -10.00 5.55
C LEU A 138 7.18 -10.44 7.02
N PHE A 139 6.09 -11.12 7.41
CA PHE A 139 5.89 -11.66 8.76
C PHE A 139 5.63 -13.18 8.75
N GLY A 140 6.27 -13.91 7.81
CA GLY A 140 6.19 -15.36 7.66
C GLY A 140 4.93 -15.86 6.97
N GLN A 141 3.81 -15.18 7.15
CA GLN A 141 2.55 -15.43 6.46
C GLN A 141 2.00 -14.12 5.89
N PHE A 142 1.10 -14.21 4.92
CA PHE A 142 0.49 -13.03 4.32
C PHE A 142 -0.34 -12.24 5.35
N THR A 143 -0.03 -10.95 5.48
CA THR A 143 -0.70 -10.02 6.38
C THR A 143 -1.07 -8.72 5.65
N VAL A 144 -1.71 -7.79 6.37
CA VAL A 144 -1.95 -6.42 5.88
C VAL A 144 -0.64 -5.73 5.46
N ALA A 145 0.50 -6.03 6.11
CA ALA A 145 1.78 -5.44 5.73
C ALA A 145 2.17 -5.78 4.28
N ASP A 146 2.00 -7.03 3.86
CA ASP A 146 2.27 -7.44 2.48
C ASP A 146 1.33 -6.74 1.49
N ALA A 147 0.05 -6.63 1.83
CA ALA A 147 -0.93 -5.90 1.02
C ALA A 147 -0.58 -4.41 0.87
N TYR A 148 -0.07 -3.78 1.94
CA TYR A 148 0.36 -2.39 1.92
C TYR A 148 1.50 -2.12 0.94
N PHE A 149 2.43 -3.06 0.81
CA PHE A 149 3.56 -2.92 -0.10
C PHE A 149 3.26 -3.34 -1.55
N ALA A 150 2.10 -3.94 -1.84
CA ALA A 150 1.72 -4.30 -3.21
C ALA A 150 1.85 -3.13 -4.22
N PRO A 151 1.39 -1.89 -3.92
CA PRO A 151 1.58 -0.75 -4.83
C PRO A 151 3.06 -0.37 -5.01
N VAL A 152 3.91 -0.64 -4.03
CA VAL A 152 5.37 -0.40 -4.12
C VAL A 152 6.00 -1.45 -5.03
N CYS A 153 5.68 -2.73 -4.83
CA CYS A 153 6.14 -3.82 -5.70
C CYS A 153 5.77 -3.55 -7.16
N MET A 154 4.54 -3.08 -7.42
CA MET A 154 4.11 -2.72 -8.78
C MET A 154 4.95 -1.59 -9.38
N ARG A 155 5.30 -0.55 -8.61
CA ARG A 155 6.19 0.51 -9.09
C ARG A 155 7.58 0.00 -9.42
N LEU A 156 8.16 -0.80 -8.52
CA LEU A 156 9.48 -1.41 -8.75
C LEU A 156 9.48 -2.26 -10.03
N HIS A 157 8.42 -3.03 -10.25
CA HIS A 157 8.24 -3.86 -11.44
C HIS A 157 8.05 -3.01 -12.71
N THR A 158 7.10 -2.07 -12.69
CA THR A 158 6.77 -1.22 -13.85
C THR A 158 7.99 -0.48 -14.39
N TYR A 159 8.80 0.05 -13.50
CA TYR A 159 9.99 0.84 -13.87
C TYR A 159 11.28 0.02 -13.87
N ALA A 160 11.20 -1.30 -13.65
CA ALA A 160 12.35 -2.20 -13.55
C ALA A 160 13.47 -1.62 -12.67
N LEU A 161 13.09 -1.04 -11.52
CA LEU A 161 14.08 -0.45 -10.61
C LEU A 161 14.93 -1.56 -10.00
N PRO A 162 16.26 -1.35 -9.85
CA PRO A 162 17.15 -2.38 -9.36
C PRO A 162 16.88 -2.69 -7.89
N VAL A 163 16.49 -3.95 -7.65
CA VAL A 163 16.36 -4.54 -6.32
C VAL A 163 17.19 -5.83 -6.27
N PRO A 164 17.83 -6.18 -5.16
CA PRO A 164 18.55 -7.44 -5.05
C PRO A 164 17.63 -8.63 -5.29
N PRO A 165 18.10 -9.70 -5.92
CA PRO A 165 17.39 -10.96 -5.91
C PRO A 165 17.37 -11.52 -4.49
N HIS A 166 16.22 -11.95 -4.03
CA HIS A 166 16.03 -12.67 -2.76
C HIS A 166 15.72 -14.13 -2.99
#